data_cf38923944f713c6daeb777d853a30bb
#
_entry.id   cf38923944f713c6daeb777d853a30bb
#
_cell.length_a   1.000
_cell.length_b   1.000
_cell.length_c   1.000
_cell.angle_alpha   90.00
_cell.angle_beta   90.00
_cell.angle_gamma   90.00
#
_symmetry.space_group_name_H-M   'P 1'
#
loop_
_entity.id
_entity.type
_entity.pdbx_description
1 polymer ?
#
loop_
_entity_poly.entity_id
_entity_poly.type
_entity_poly.pdbx_seq_one_letter_code
_entity_poly.pdbx_strand_id
1 'polypeptide(L)'
;LDALAEVLDRPRTILCLGNGPSSEDPALLEERPDAILRVNHRWLDRGFLARADCVFTGQRETVRRLGPGLPVVFPTREHEEHLRFRCATLPGPIPCTSAERLGVLDPGTFGRFRPTNGAVMLAVAVALRPARLVVAGIDLFSHPAGSYPGDPRTPNAYTIGHNRDTELAFMLDTLAGHRGALHLVGDALREAWRTRGAAPPEPGDDPQEQQAS
;
A
#
# COMPACT_ATOMS: atom_id res chain seq x y z
N LEU A 1 -2.24 -17.83 -0.97
CA LEU A 1 -2.56 -16.81 -1.98
C LEU A 1 -3.79 -17.23 -2.79
N ASP A 2 -3.87 -18.49 -3.23
CA ASP A 2 -4.99 -19.00 -4.05
C ASP A 2 -6.36 -18.81 -3.40
N ALA A 3 -6.46 -19.07 -2.09
CA ALA A 3 -7.71 -18.81 -1.36
C ALA A 3 -8.14 -17.34 -1.39
N LEU A 4 -7.18 -16.39 -1.34
CA LEU A 4 -7.50 -14.98 -1.50
C LEU A 4 -7.92 -14.65 -2.94
N ALA A 5 -7.25 -15.24 -3.93
CA ALA A 5 -7.62 -15.07 -5.33
C ALA A 5 -9.05 -15.56 -5.61
N GLU A 6 -9.45 -16.69 -5.00
CA GLU A 6 -10.81 -17.23 -5.10
C GLU A 6 -11.85 -16.32 -4.44
N VAL A 7 -11.56 -15.82 -3.25
CA VAL A 7 -12.45 -14.88 -2.54
C VAL A 7 -12.65 -13.59 -3.33
N LEU A 8 -11.64 -13.16 -4.09
CA LEU A 8 -11.68 -11.97 -4.96
C LEU A 8 -12.20 -12.28 -6.38
N ASP A 9 -12.66 -13.52 -6.64
CA ASP A 9 -13.12 -13.98 -7.96
C ASP A 9 -12.05 -13.86 -9.07
N ARG A 10 -10.77 -14.14 -8.72
CA ARG A 10 -9.62 -14.14 -9.65
C ARG A 10 -9.57 -12.87 -10.52
N PRO A 11 -9.44 -11.68 -9.94
CA PRO A 11 -9.60 -10.41 -10.62
C PRO A 11 -8.57 -10.23 -11.74
N ARG A 12 -9.02 -9.80 -12.91
CA ARG A 12 -8.16 -9.45 -14.04
C ARG A 12 -7.70 -8.00 -14.00
N THR A 13 -8.49 -7.12 -13.40
CA THR A 13 -8.16 -5.72 -13.18
C THR A 13 -8.25 -5.41 -11.70
N ILE A 14 -7.13 -5.04 -11.11
CA ILE A 14 -7.04 -4.64 -9.69
C ILE A 14 -6.77 -3.14 -9.60
N LEU A 15 -7.53 -2.46 -8.77
CA LEU A 15 -7.28 -1.08 -8.36
C LEU A 15 -6.78 -1.05 -6.91
N CYS A 16 -5.51 -0.65 -6.73
CA CYS A 16 -4.87 -0.43 -5.44
C CYS A 16 -5.03 1.03 -5.02
N LEU A 17 -5.72 1.27 -3.92
CA LEU A 17 -5.96 2.61 -3.39
C LEU A 17 -5.33 2.80 -2.01
N GLY A 18 -4.23 3.54 -1.97
CA GLY A 18 -3.66 4.09 -0.74
C GLY A 18 -4.55 5.17 -0.12
N ASN A 19 -4.02 5.87 0.88
CA ASN A 19 -4.74 6.96 1.54
C ASN A 19 -4.28 8.36 1.08
N GLY A 20 -3.25 8.45 0.27
CA GLY A 20 -2.73 9.71 -0.22
C GLY A 20 -3.69 10.44 -1.16
N PRO A 21 -3.50 11.75 -1.40
CA PRO A 21 -4.39 12.57 -2.20
C PRO A 21 -4.69 12.05 -3.61
N SER A 22 -3.72 11.40 -4.27
CA SER A 22 -3.96 10.83 -5.61
C SER A 22 -4.99 9.69 -5.63
N SER A 23 -5.43 9.18 -4.46
CA SER A 23 -6.53 8.22 -4.36
C SER A 23 -7.92 8.82 -4.66
N GLU A 24 -8.02 10.15 -4.79
CA GLU A 24 -9.24 10.88 -5.14
C GLU A 24 -9.17 11.53 -6.53
N ASP A 25 -8.25 11.09 -7.37
CA ASP A 25 -8.17 11.55 -8.76
C ASP A 25 -9.47 11.19 -9.50
N PRO A 26 -10.17 12.18 -10.09
CA PRO A 26 -11.42 11.95 -10.83
C PRO A 26 -11.29 10.92 -11.97
N ALA A 27 -10.11 10.78 -12.57
CA ALA A 27 -9.88 9.78 -13.61
C ALA A 27 -10.12 8.33 -13.14
N LEU A 28 -10.02 8.08 -11.83
CA LEU A 28 -10.31 6.77 -11.25
C LEU A 28 -11.78 6.35 -11.37
N LEU A 29 -12.71 7.28 -11.59
CA LEU A 29 -14.12 7.00 -11.82
C LEU A 29 -14.37 6.28 -13.16
N GLU A 30 -13.48 6.45 -14.11
CA GLU A 30 -13.52 5.77 -15.42
C GLU A 30 -12.97 4.34 -15.35
N GLU A 31 -12.22 4.00 -14.31
CA GLU A 31 -11.69 2.66 -14.12
C GLU A 31 -12.82 1.67 -13.79
N ARG A 32 -12.71 0.46 -14.33
CA ARG A 32 -13.67 -0.63 -14.12
C ARG A 32 -12.96 -1.83 -13.49
N PRO A 33 -12.51 -1.71 -12.23
CA PRO A 33 -11.79 -2.80 -11.59
C PRO A 33 -12.72 -3.95 -11.20
N ASP A 34 -12.22 -5.18 -11.34
CA ASP A 34 -12.87 -6.37 -10.79
C ASP A 34 -12.73 -6.38 -9.27
N ALA A 35 -11.58 -5.94 -8.74
CA ALA A 35 -11.34 -5.80 -7.31
C ALA A 35 -10.69 -4.46 -6.94
N ILE A 36 -11.13 -3.88 -5.82
CA ILE A 36 -10.54 -2.69 -5.19
C ILE A 36 -9.87 -3.10 -3.88
N LEU A 37 -8.56 -2.90 -3.80
CA LEU A 37 -7.75 -3.11 -2.61
C LEU A 37 -7.54 -1.77 -1.91
N ARG A 38 -7.73 -1.74 -0.58
CA ARG A 38 -7.64 -0.51 0.22
C ARG A 38 -6.69 -0.65 1.40
N VAL A 39 -6.15 0.46 1.87
CA VAL A 39 -5.38 0.51 3.12
C VAL A 39 -6.15 1.20 4.23
N ASN A 40 -6.12 0.62 5.44
CA ASN A 40 -6.78 1.14 6.64
C ASN A 40 -8.28 1.45 6.41
N HIS A 41 -8.83 2.48 7.08
CA HIS A 41 -10.27 2.78 7.08
C HIS A 41 -10.64 4.22 6.70
N ARG A 42 -9.66 5.08 6.40
CA ARG A 42 -9.92 6.52 6.13
C ARG A 42 -10.86 6.74 4.95
N TRP A 43 -10.83 5.87 3.97
CA TRP A 43 -11.71 5.91 2.79
C TRP A 43 -13.19 5.73 3.12
N LEU A 44 -13.57 5.13 4.26
CA LEU A 44 -14.96 4.98 4.68
C LEU A 44 -15.65 6.32 4.92
N ASP A 45 -14.89 7.34 5.29
CA ASP A 45 -15.40 8.66 5.64
C ASP A 45 -15.38 9.66 4.46
N ARG A 46 -14.83 9.25 3.30
CA ARG A 46 -14.60 10.16 2.17
C ARG A 46 -15.71 10.17 1.11
N GLY A 47 -16.47 9.10 0.98
CA GLY A 47 -17.50 8.97 -0.05
C GLY A 47 -16.99 8.74 -1.47
N PHE A 48 -15.69 8.88 -1.74
CA PHE A 48 -15.09 8.64 -3.05
C PHE A 48 -14.66 7.18 -3.18
N LEU A 49 -15.21 6.48 -4.20
CA LEU A 49 -14.97 5.05 -4.43
C LEU A 49 -15.01 4.23 -3.13
N ALA A 50 -16.04 4.45 -2.30
CA ALA A 50 -16.16 3.90 -0.95
C ALA A 50 -16.42 2.37 -0.90
N ARG A 51 -15.90 1.63 -1.87
CA ARG A 51 -15.91 0.16 -1.96
C ARG A 51 -14.51 -0.37 -1.65
N ALA A 52 -14.47 -1.55 -1.05
CA ALA A 52 -13.27 -2.37 -0.93
C ALA A 52 -13.65 -3.84 -1.06
N ASP A 53 -12.82 -4.62 -1.71
CA ASP A 53 -12.94 -6.07 -1.81
C ASP A 53 -11.87 -6.78 -0.95
N CYS A 54 -10.82 -6.05 -0.53
CA CYS A 54 -9.85 -6.47 0.47
C CYS A 54 -9.21 -5.24 1.14
N VAL A 55 -8.90 -5.34 2.43
CA VAL A 55 -8.27 -4.25 3.20
C VAL A 55 -6.95 -4.69 3.81
N PHE A 56 -5.94 -3.83 3.69
CA PHE A 56 -4.59 -4.01 4.23
C PHE A 56 -4.41 -3.13 5.45
N THR A 57 -4.13 -3.70 6.61
CA THR A 57 -4.02 -2.94 7.85
C THR A 57 -3.25 -3.65 8.95
N GLY A 58 -2.54 -2.87 9.77
CA GLY A 58 -2.01 -3.29 11.07
C GLY A 58 -2.78 -2.66 12.24
N GLN A 59 -3.92 -2.01 11.98
CA GLN A 59 -4.64 -1.21 12.96
C GLN A 59 -5.92 -1.88 13.45
N ARG A 60 -6.07 -2.03 14.78
CA ARG A 60 -7.27 -2.56 15.42
C ARG A 60 -8.53 -1.75 15.08
N GLU A 61 -8.40 -0.43 15.03
CA GLU A 61 -9.51 0.46 14.72
C GLU A 61 -10.08 0.17 13.33
N THR A 62 -9.22 -0.06 12.35
CA THR A 62 -9.63 -0.45 11.00
C THR A 62 -10.49 -1.71 11.06
N VAL A 63 -9.98 -2.78 11.69
CA VAL A 63 -10.70 -4.06 11.77
C VAL A 63 -12.07 -3.90 12.42
N ARG A 64 -12.21 -3.02 13.42
CA ARG A 64 -13.49 -2.76 14.09
C ARG A 64 -14.50 -2.03 13.22
N ARG A 65 -14.03 -1.17 12.30
CA ARG A 65 -14.89 -0.39 11.41
C ARG A 65 -15.31 -1.13 10.16
N LEU A 66 -14.60 -2.21 9.82
CA LEU A 66 -14.94 -3.02 8.66
C LEU A 66 -16.16 -3.90 8.95
N GLY A 67 -17.01 -4.08 7.95
CA GLY A 67 -18.11 -5.02 8.01
C GLY A 67 -17.64 -6.48 7.99
N PRO A 68 -18.48 -7.41 8.45
CA PRO A 68 -18.19 -8.84 8.37
C PRO A 68 -18.05 -9.29 6.90
N GLY A 69 -17.17 -10.28 6.68
CA GLY A 69 -16.99 -10.87 5.35
C GLY A 69 -15.96 -10.19 4.46
N LEU A 70 -15.49 -8.98 4.80
CA LEU A 70 -14.46 -8.31 4.03
C LEU A 70 -13.07 -8.89 4.38
N PRO A 71 -12.30 -9.41 3.40
CA PRO A 71 -10.96 -9.92 3.63
C PRO A 71 -10.01 -8.86 4.18
N VAL A 72 -9.21 -9.27 5.18
CA VAL A 72 -8.19 -8.42 5.80
C VAL A 72 -6.83 -9.07 5.70
N VAL A 73 -5.85 -8.34 5.16
CA VAL A 73 -4.46 -8.76 5.10
C VAL A 73 -3.62 -7.90 6.04
N PHE A 74 -2.94 -8.55 6.98
CA PHE A 74 -2.01 -7.92 7.90
C PHE A 74 -0.60 -7.88 7.31
N PRO A 75 0.24 -6.88 7.66
CA PRO A 75 1.62 -6.84 7.20
C PRO A 75 2.42 -8.08 7.59
N THR A 76 2.36 -8.50 8.84
CA THR A 76 3.14 -9.60 9.40
C THR A 76 2.27 -10.57 10.20
N ARG A 77 2.80 -11.76 10.47
CA ARG A 77 2.18 -12.74 11.39
C ARG A 77 1.98 -12.17 12.80
N GLU A 78 2.96 -11.41 13.28
CA GLU A 78 2.87 -10.76 14.59
C GLU A 78 1.64 -9.84 14.67
N HIS A 79 1.40 -9.01 13.64
CA HIS A 79 0.21 -8.17 13.56
C HIS A 79 -1.07 -9.02 13.52
N GLU A 80 -1.10 -10.09 12.74
CA GLU A 80 -2.23 -11.00 12.64
C GLU A 80 -2.55 -11.61 14.01
N GLU A 81 -1.58 -12.21 14.67
CA GLU A 81 -1.76 -12.88 15.95
C GLU A 81 -2.17 -11.92 17.05
N HIS A 82 -1.51 -10.76 17.14
CA HIS A 82 -1.86 -9.72 18.09
C HIS A 82 -3.30 -9.21 17.91
N LEU A 83 -3.70 -8.97 16.66
CA LEU A 83 -5.04 -8.46 16.37
C LEU A 83 -6.11 -9.53 16.48
N ARG A 84 -5.84 -10.79 16.12
CA ARG A 84 -6.76 -11.91 16.37
C ARG A 84 -7.05 -12.07 17.87
N PHE A 85 -6.02 -12.03 18.69
CA PHE A 85 -6.18 -12.10 20.15
C PHE A 85 -7.02 -10.93 20.70
N ARG A 86 -6.77 -9.71 20.24
CA ARG A 86 -7.48 -8.50 20.71
C ARG A 86 -8.84 -8.28 20.06
N CYS A 87 -9.10 -8.90 18.93
CA CYS A 87 -10.34 -8.78 18.17
C CYS A 87 -11.23 -10.05 18.31
N ALA A 88 -10.94 -10.93 19.25
CA ALA A 88 -11.75 -12.12 19.52
C ALA A 88 -13.24 -11.81 19.81
N THR A 89 -13.56 -10.55 20.10
CA THR A 89 -14.93 -10.04 20.32
C THR A 89 -15.58 -9.45 19.06
N LEU A 90 -14.91 -9.53 17.89
CA LEU A 90 -15.51 -9.04 16.65
C LEU A 90 -16.62 -9.98 16.18
N PRO A 91 -17.76 -9.44 15.75
CA PRO A 91 -18.86 -10.26 15.26
C PRO A 91 -18.51 -10.94 13.94
N GLY A 92 -18.47 -12.27 13.96
CA GLY A 92 -18.30 -13.10 12.77
C GLY A 92 -16.86 -13.36 12.31
N PRO A 93 -16.67 -14.41 11.50
CA PRO A 93 -15.36 -14.71 10.94
C PRO A 93 -15.01 -13.67 9.87
N ILE A 94 -14.06 -12.79 10.18
CA ILE A 94 -13.40 -11.97 9.17
C ILE A 94 -12.31 -12.86 8.56
N PRO A 95 -12.30 -13.06 7.24
CA PRO A 95 -11.21 -13.78 6.59
C PRO A 95 -9.92 -12.96 6.73
N CYS A 96 -9.09 -13.35 7.67
CA CYS A 96 -7.85 -12.65 8.01
C CYS A 96 -6.65 -13.53 7.73
N THR A 97 -5.62 -12.94 7.14
CA THR A 97 -4.32 -13.55 6.92
C THR A 97 -3.23 -12.49 6.97
N SER A 98 -1.96 -12.89 6.98
CA SER A 98 -0.84 -11.96 6.82
C SER A 98 -0.13 -12.14 5.48
N ALA A 99 0.56 -11.10 5.02
CA ALA A 99 1.37 -11.14 3.79
C ALA A 99 2.45 -12.23 3.87
N GLU A 100 3.01 -12.48 5.05
CA GLU A 100 3.95 -13.55 5.29
C GLU A 100 3.31 -14.94 5.12
N ARG A 101 2.05 -15.13 5.58
CA ARG A 101 1.34 -16.40 5.36
C ARG A 101 0.93 -16.60 3.90
N LEU A 102 0.70 -15.52 3.18
CA LEU A 102 0.44 -15.56 1.74
C LEU A 102 1.70 -15.86 0.93
N GLY A 103 2.89 -15.84 1.54
CA GLY A 103 4.17 -16.06 0.87
C GLY A 103 4.57 -14.90 -0.08
N VAL A 104 4.05 -13.70 0.17
CA VAL A 104 4.36 -12.50 -0.63
C VAL A 104 5.32 -11.53 0.04
N LEU A 105 5.65 -11.82 1.29
CA LEU A 105 6.60 -11.05 2.10
C LEU A 105 7.42 -12.04 2.94
N ASP A 106 8.73 -12.03 2.77
CA ASP A 106 9.62 -12.83 3.61
C ASP A 106 9.86 -12.13 4.95
N PRO A 107 9.83 -12.86 6.08
CA PRO A 107 10.27 -12.32 7.35
C PRO A 107 11.68 -11.75 7.23
N GLY A 108 11.89 -10.53 7.71
CA GLY A 108 13.19 -9.88 7.66
C GLY A 108 13.47 -9.03 6.42
N THR A 109 12.62 -9.05 5.38
CA THR A 109 12.76 -8.17 4.21
C THR A 109 12.97 -6.70 4.59
N PHE A 110 12.31 -6.24 5.64
CA PHE A 110 12.41 -4.88 6.16
C PHE A 110 13.36 -4.74 7.36
N GLY A 111 14.10 -5.80 7.74
CA GLY A 111 15.00 -5.80 8.88
C GLY A 111 14.27 -5.42 10.17
N ARG A 112 14.71 -4.34 10.82
CA ARG A 112 14.08 -3.81 12.05
C ARG A 112 12.85 -2.92 11.77
N PHE A 113 12.61 -2.58 10.52
CA PHE A 113 11.49 -1.74 10.12
C PHE A 113 10.26 -2.58 9.79
N ARG A 114 9.13 -1.92 9.64
CA ARG A 114 7.87 -2.54 9.24
C ARG A 114 7.48 -2.04 7.86
N PRO A 115 6.93 -2.90 6.98
CA PRO A 115 6.36 -2.43 5.74
C PRO A 115 5.14 -1.56 6.01
N THR A 116 4.92 -0.53 5.19
CA THR A 116 3.62 0.15 5.19
C THR A 116 2.55 -0.77 4.60
N ASN A 117 1.29 -0.50 4.96
CA ASN A 117 0.17 -1.23 4.38
C ASN A 117 0.09 -1.04 2.85
N GLY A 118 0.58 0.10 2.33
CA GLY A 118 0.67 0.35 0.89
C GLY A 118 1.65 -0.58 0.19
N ALA A 119 2.85 -0.77 0.75
CA ALA A 119 3.84 -1.70 0.22
C ALA A 119 3.32 -3.15 0.21
N VAL A 120 2.67 -3.57 1.31
CA VAL A 120 2.05 -4.90 1.42
C VAL A 120 0.93 -5.09 0.41
N MET A 121 0.07 -4.09 0.23
CA MET A 121 -1.01 -4.11 -0.75
C MET A 121 -0.47 -4.33 -2.17
N LEU A 122 0.58 -3.61 -2.56
CA LEU A 122 1.21 -3.78 -3.87
C LEU A 122 1.79 -5.19 -4.05
N ALA A 123 2.48 -5.73 -3.04
CA ALA A 123 3.05 -7.07 -3.10
C ALA A 123 1.97 -8.14 -3.33
N VAL A 124 0.86 -8.06 -2.61
CA VAL A 124 -0.26 -8.98 -2.80
C VAL A 124 -0.92 -8.78 -4.16
N ALA A 125 -1.15 -7.53 -4.58
CA ALA A 125 -1.76 -7.24 -5.87
C ALA A 125 -0.96 -7.81 -7.04
N VAL A 126 0.36 -7.63 -7.04
CA VAL A 126 1.25 -8.19 -8.08
C VAL A 126 1.27 -9.71 -8.03
N ALA A 127 1.29 -10.30 -6.83
CA ALA A 127 1.29 -11.76 -6.65
C ALA A 127 -0.01 -12.42 -7.14
N LEU A 128 -1.14 -11.70 -7.12
CA LEU A 128 -2.42 -12.15 -7.71
C LEU A 128 -2.40 -12.17 -9.25
N ARG A 129 -1.37 -11.62 -9.89
CA ARG A 129 -1.13 -11.65 -11.35
C ARG A 129 -2.29 -11.12 -12.19
N PRO A 130 -2.84 -9.93 -11.89
CA PRO A 130 -3.88 -9.36 -12.72
C PRO A 130 -3.34 -9.03 -14.12
N ALA A 131 -4.22 -8.99 -15.12
CA ALA A 131 -3.87 -8.50 -16.46
C ALA A 131 -3.63 -6.98 -16.46
N ARG A 132 -4.29 -6.24 -15.56
CA ARG A 132 -4.15 -4.80 -15.38
C ARG A 132 -4.07 -4.45 -13.89
N LEU A 133 -3.09 -3.63 -13.53
CA LEU A 133 -2.91 -3.09 -12.19
C LEU A 133 -2.94 -1.56 -12.25
N VAL A 134 -3.88 -0.96 -11.54
CA VAL A 134 -3.99 0.49 -11.35
C VAL A 134 -3.62 0.82 -9.91
N VAL A 135 -2.73 1.79 -9.71
CA VAL A 135 -2.26 2.17 -8.37
C VAL A 135 -2.44 3.68 -8.17
N ALA A 136 -3.13 4.05 -7.09
CA ALA A 136 -3.33 5.44 -6.69
C ALA A 136 -3.23 5.61 -5.17
N GLY A 137 -3.00 6.82 -4.69
CA GLY A 137 -2.93 7.12 -3.25
C GLY A 137 -1.67 6.61 -2.55
N ILE A 138 -0.66 6.17 -3.31
CA ILE A 138 0.69 5.88 -2.81
C ILE A 138 1.60 7.04 -3.20
N ASP A 139 1.44 8.15 -2.49
CA ASP A 139 2.12 9.41 -2.78
C ASP A 139 3.45 9.54 -2.03
N LEU A 140 3.99 8.44 -1.50
CA LEU A 140 5.27 8.34 -0.78
C LEU A 140 5.42 9.40 0.32
N PHE A 141 4.31 9.83 0.90
CA PHE A 141 4.23 10.90 1.91
C PHE A 141 4.83 12.24 1.45
N SER A 142 4.87 12.49 0.15
CA SER A 142 5.49 13.68 -0.45
C SER A 142 4.50 14.59 -1.17
N HIS A 143 3.20 14.31 -1.09
CA HIS A 143 2.19 15.15 -1.74
C HIS A 143 2.13 16.55 -1.09
N PRO A 144 2.06 17.64 -1.89
CA PRO A 144 2.08 19.03 -1.38
C PRO A 144 0.99 19.33 -0.35
N ALA A 145 -0.16 18.64 -0.38
CA ALA A 145 -1.22 18.82 0.61
C ALA A 145 -0.80 18.45 2.04
N GLY A 146 0.28 17.66 2.22
CA GLY A 146 0.86 17.34 3.54
C GLY A 146 -0.03 16.56 4.51
N SER A 147 -1.25 16.22 4.09
CA SER A 147 -2.25 15.52 4.90
C SER A 147 -3.05 14.54 4.05
N TYR A 148 -3.81 13.68 4.70
CA TYR A 148 -4.73 12.77 4.00
C TYR A 148 -6.04 13.49 3.65
N PRO A 149 -6.64 13.22 2.48
CA PRO A 149 -7.98 13.71 2.18
C PRO A 149 -8.96 13.33 3.31
N GLY A 150 -9.78 14.29 3.75
CA GLY A 150 -10.73 14.10 4.84
C GLY A 150 -10.13 13.99 6.25
N ASP A 151 -8.80 14.09 6.39
CA ASP A 151 -8.13 14.03 7.70
C ASP A 151 -6.94 15.00 7.78
N PRO A 152 -7.22 16.31 7.89
CA PRO A 152 -6.17 17.34 7.91
C PRO A 152 -5.30 17.32 9.19
N ARG A 153 -5.72 16.57 10.23
CA ARG A 153 -5.01 16.51 11.50
C ARG A 153 -3.96 15.40 11.56
N THR A 154 -4.08 14.36 10.72
CA THR A 154 -3.09 13.29 10.68
C THR A 154 -2.00 13.64 9.67
N PRO A 155 -0.74 13.84 10.11
CA PRO A 155 0.37 14.09 9.20
C PRO A 155 0.53 12.95 8.20
N ASN A 156 0.66 13.30 6.93
CA ASN A 156 1.02 12.36 5.87
C ASN A 156 2.54 12.22 5.85
N ALA A 157 3.09 11.43 6.76
CA ALA A 157 4.52 11.27 6.96
C ALA A 157 4.90 9.84 7.35
N TYR A 158 6.13 9.45 7.03
CA TYR A 158 6.71 8.22 7.58
C TYR A 158 6.85 8.31 9.09
N THR A 159 6.48 7.24 9.78
CA THR A 159 6.73 7.10 11.20
C THR A 159 8.09 6.43 11.45
N ILE A 160 8.63 6.54 12.67
CA ILE A 160 9.92 5.93 13.06
C ILE A 160 9.99 4.42 12.83
N GLY A 161 8.84 3.75 12.71
CA GLY A 161 8.78 2.31 12.44
C GLY A 161 8.95 1.92 10.96
N HIS A 162 9.08 2.88 10.06
CA HIS A 162 9.21 2.67 8.62
C HIS A 162 10.52 3.26 8.10
N ASN A 163 11.01 2.74 6.99
CA ASN A 163 12.16 3.30 6.27
C ASN A 163 11.77 3.57 4.81
N ARG A 164 11.81 4.85 4.43
CA ARG A 164 11.38 5.31 3.10
C ARG A 164 12.12 4.62 1.96
N ASP A 165 13.44 4.56 2.04
CA ASP A 165 14.26 4.08 0.93
C ASP A 165 14.10 2.56 0.75
N THR A 166 14.07 1.81 1.85
CA THR A 166 13.79 0.37 1.83
C THR A 166 12.41 0.09 1.26
N GLU A 167 11.39 0.87 1.65
CA GLU A 167 10.04 0.69 1.13
C GLU A 167 9.91 1.04 -0.33
N LEU A 168 10.52 2.16 -0.74
CA LEU A 168 10.49 2.57 -2.14
C LEU A 168 11.17 1.52 -3.02
N ALA A 169 12.35 1.05 -2.65
CA ALA A 169 13.05 -0.01 -3.37
C ALA A 169 12.17 -1.27 -3.48
N PHE A 170 11.58 -1.71 -2.37
CA PHE A 170 10.67 -2.87 -2.34
C PHE A 170 9.45 -2.69 -3.25
N MET A 171 8.80 -1.52 -3.22
CA MET A 171 7.64 -1.24 -4.07
C MET A 171 8.02 -1.24 -5.56
N LEU A 172 9.15 -0.61 -5.92
CA LEU A 172 9.62 -0.57 -7.30
C LEU A 172 10.00 -1.95 -7.82
N ASP A 173 10.67 -2.78 -7.01
CA ASP A 173 11.01 -4.16 -7.37
C ASP A 173 9.76 -5.03 -7.50
N THR A 174 8.80 -4.87 -6.62
CA THR A 174 7.49 -5.52 -6.68
C THR A 174 6.78 -5.19 -7.99
N LEU A 175 6.65 -3.90 -8.32
CA LEU A 175 6.01 -3.46 -9.56
C LEU A 175 6.74 -3.95 -10.81
N ALA A 176 8.07 -4.05 -10.78
CA ALA A 176 8.84 -4.61 -11.90
C ALA A 176 8.57 -6.11 -12.12
N GLY A 177 8.13 -6.83 -11.11
CA GLY A 177 7.66 -8.21 -11.22
C GLY A 177 6.30 -8.34 -11.90
N HIS A 178 5.53 -7.27 -12.02
CA HIS A 178 4.23 -7.28 -12.68
C HIS A 178 4.38 -7.49 -14.20
N ARG A 179 3.58 -8.39 -14.78
CA ARG A 179 3.66 -8.77 -16.20
C ARG A 179 2.51 -8.21 -17.05
N GLY A 180 1.49 -7.64 -16.42
CA GLY A 180 0.33 -7.03 -17.08
C GLY A 180 0.52 -5.53 -17.34
N ALA A 181 -0.57 -4.88 -17.75
CA ALA A 181 -0.59 -3.43 -17.90
C ALA A 181 -0.52 -2.75 -16.51
N LEU A 182 0.37 -1.76 -16.37
CA LEU A 182 0.54 -0.98 -15.15
C LEU A 182 0.15 0.48 -15.39
N HIS A 183 -0.74 1.00 -14.53
CA HIS A 183 -1.16 2.40 -14.54
C HIS A 183 -0.92 3.02 -13.16
N LEU A 184 0.01 3.96 -13.07
CA LEU A 184 0.34 4.68 -11.85
C LEU A 184 -0.30 6.06 -11.86
N VAL A 185 -1.21 6.31 -10.92
CA VAL A 185 -1.90 7.58 -10.72
C VAL A 185 -1.22 8.33 -9.56
N GLY A 186 -0.96 9.61 -9.77
CA GLY A 186 -0.16 10.42 -8.85
C GLY A 186 1.32 10.52 -9.26
N ASP A 187 1.94 11.65 -8.92
CA ASP A 187 3.26 11.99 -9.45
C ASP A 187 4.40 11.26 -8.75
N ALA A 188 4.33 11.13 -7.43
CA ALA A 188 5.45 10.63 -6.63
C ALA A 188 5.90 9.21 -7.01
N LEU A 189 4.97 8.24 -7.03
CA LEU A 189 5.31 6.87 -7.39
C LEU A 189 5.62 6.74 -8.88
N ARG A 190 4.91 7.48 -9.73
CA ARG A 190 5.14 7.50 -11.19
C ARG A 190 6.53 8.03 -11.53
N GLU A 191 6.98 9.10 -10.89
CA GLU A 191 8.32 9.65 -11.10
C GLU A 191 9.40 8.70 -10.58
N ALA A 192 9.22 8.15 -9.39
CA ALA A 192 10.13 7.13 -8.86
C ALA A 192 10.23 5.90 -9.78
N TRP A 193 9.12 5.48 -10.39
CA TRP A 193 9.10 4.40 -11.37
C TRP A 193 9.86 4.75 -12.65
N ARG A 194 9.71 5.97 -13.18
CA ARG A 194 10.40 6.42 -14.39
C ARG A 194 11.89 6.58 -14.21
N THR A 195 12.32 7.01 -13.02
CA THR A 195 13.73 7.20 -12.68
C THR A 195 14.40 5.91 -12.19
N ARG A 196 13.66 4.82 -12.04
CA ARG A 196 14.18 3.53 -11.64
C ARG A 196 15.29 3.07 -12.60
N GLY A 197 16.47 2.79 -12.05
CA GLY A 197 17.65 2.39 -12.84
C GLY A 197 18.44 3.55 -13.46
N ALA A 198 18.05 4.80 -13.24
CA ALA A 198 18.96 5.92 -13.43
C ALA A 198 20.10 5.80 -12.39
N ALA A 199 21.35 5.93 -12.83
CA ALA A 199 22.46 5.99 -11.90
C ALA A 199 22.23 7.13 -10.91
N PRO A 200 22.53 6.95 -9.60
CA PRO A 200 22.49 8.06 -8.67
C PRO A 200 23.40 9.18 -9.23
N PRO A 201 23.02 10.47 -9.11
CA PRO A 201 23.91 11.55 -9.48
C PRO A 201 25.22 11.34 -8.72
N GLU A 202 26.35 11.45 -9.42
CA GLU A 202 27.66 11.47 -8.80
C GLU A 202 27.60 12.50 -7.67
N PRO A 203 28.17 12.21 -6.47
CA PRO A 203 28.24 13.18 -5.40
C PRO A 203 28.98 14.40 -5.97
N GLY A 204 28.23 15.48 -6.20
CA GLY A 204 28.80 16.72 -6.67
C GLY A 204 29.82 17.19 -5.66
N ASP A 205 30.99 17.59 -6.10
CA ASP A 205 32.00 18.27 -5.30
C ASP A 205 31.32 19.38 -4.49
N ASP A 206 31.26 19.22 -3.18
CA ASP A 206 30.67 20.20 -2.28
C ASP A 206 31.56 21.46 -2.33
N PRO A 207 31.08 22.62 -2.81
CA PRO A 207 31.92 23.81 -2.95
C PRO A 207 32.39 24.41 -1.63
N GLN A 208 32.08 23.80 -0.48
CA GLN A 208 32.39 24.34 0.84
C GLN A 208 33.77 23.94 1.41
N GLU A 209 34.52 23.03 0.78
CA GLU A 209 35.87 22.70 1.27
C GLU A 209 37.00 23.61 0.74
N GLN A 210 36.73 24.59 -0.10
CA GLN A 210 37.74 25.48 -0.68
C GLN A 210 37.89 26.84 0.03
N GLN A 211 37.28 27.06 1.20
CA GLN A 211 37.46 28.33 1.96
C GLN A 211 38.17 28.20 3.31
N ALA A 212 38.86 27.10 3.55
CA ALA A 212 39.71 26.94 4.73
C ALA A 212 41.16 26.60 4.34
N SER A 213 41.84 27.55 3.72
CA SER A 213 43.31 27.58 3.58
C SER A 213 43.83 29.00 3.61
#